data_d598c8accedbf3085c83bd628411f04c
#
_entry.id   d598c8accedbf3085c83bd628411f04c
#
_cell.length_a   1.000
_cell.length_b   1.000
_cell.length_c   1.000
_cell.angle_alpha   90.00
_cell.angle_beta   90.00
_cell.angle_gamma   90.00
#
_symmetry.space_group_name_H-M   'P 1'
#
loop_
_entity.id
_entity.type
_entity.pdbx_description
1 polymer ?
#
loop_
_entity_poly.entity_id
_entity_poly.type
_entity_poly.pdbx_seq_one_letter_code
_entity_poly.pdbx_strand_id
1 'polypeptide(L)'
;ETGITSPDLIVSLLDQKIQQNLHQQQLENANTDGLDIGLVMLNKKSKKIEYTGAKIPLYFYKNNKIEVIKADRSSVGSTQQKNKLFTKKEIEYEDGNIIYLSSDGYQDQFGGPKNKKFMKRNFRNLLQSVGKLNITEQQHQLEETFIQWRGRSPQTDDILVIGFKLS
;
A
#
# COMPACT_ATOMS: atom_id res chain seq x y z
N GLU A 1 -3.90 -14.13 -24.92
CA GLU A 1 -3.72 -12.93 -24.06
C GLU A 1 -5.11 -12.39 -23.74
N THR A 2 -5.57 -12.61 -22.52
CA THR A 2 -6.82 -12.01 -22.03
C THR A 2 -6.51 -10.53 -21.78
N GLY A 3 -7.05 -9.63 -22.59
CA GLY A 3 -6.87 -8.18 -22.46
C GLY A 3 -7.54 -7.60 -21.21
N ILE A 4 -7.19 -8.14 -20.03
CA ILE A 4 -7.73 -7.69 -18.76
C ILE A 4 -6.96 -6.44 -18.34
N THR A 5 -7.66 -5.32 -18.32
CA THR A 5 -7.10 -3.98 -18.08
C THR A 5 -7.68 -3.31 -16.83
N SER A 6 -8.43 -4.04 -15.99
CA SER A 6 -9.01 -3.50 -14.75
C SER A 6 -8.28 -4.03 -13.52
N PRO A 7 -7.84 -3.18 -12.56
CA PRO A 7 -7.02 -3.61 -11.44
C PRO A 7 -7.72 -4.58 -10.49
N ASP A 8 -9.02 -4.48 -10.31
CA ASP A 8 -9.84 -5.39 -9.51
C ASP A 8 -9.90 -6.80 -10.11
N LEU A 9 -10.05 -6.89 -11.43
CA LEU A 9 -10.03 -8.17 -12.14
C LEU A 9 -8.64 -8.81 -12.07
N ILE A 10 -7.57 -8.02 -12.21
CA ILE A 10 -6.19 -8.52 -12.10
C ILE A 10 -5.94 -9.10 -10.71
N VAL A 11 -6.32 -8.37 -9.65
CA VAL A 11 -6.15 -8.82 -8.26
C VAL A 11 -7.01 -10.06 -7.98
N SER A 12 -8.24 -10.10 -8.49
CA SER A 12 -9.14 -11.27 -8.35
C SER A 12 -8.59 -12.52 -9.04
N LEU A 13 -8.03 -12.39 -10.24
CA LEU A 13 -7.39 -13.50 -10.94
C LEU A 13 -6.12 -13.98 -10.22
N LEU A 14 -5.35 -13.05 -9.69
CA LEU A 14 -4.16 -13.38 -8.89
C LEU A 14 -4.57 -14.17 -7.64
N ASP A 15 -5.65 -13.75 -6.95
CA ASP A 15 -6.20 -14.47 -5.80
C ASP A 15 -6.56 -15.92 -6.15
N GLN A 16 -7.30 -16.11 -7.25
CA GLN A 16 -7.68 -17.43 -7.72
C GLN A 16 -6.46 -18.31 -8.06
N LYS A 17 -5.48 -17.77 -8.80
CA LYS A 17 -4.28 -18.51 -9.19
C LYS A 17 -3.42 -18.91 -8.00
N ILE A 18 -3.24 -18.01 -7.03
CA ILE A 18 -2.47 -18.30 -5.81
C ILE A 18 -3.19 -19.39 -5.00
N GLN A 19 -4.50 -19.29 -4.83
CA GLN A 19 -5.27 -20.33 -4.12
C GLN A 19 -5.15 -21.69 -4.83
N GLN A 20 -5.30 -21.73 -6.15
CA GLN A 20 -5.15 -22.98 -6.91
C GLN A 20 -3.77 -23.62 -6.75
N ASN A 21 -2.70 -22.82 -6.84
CA ASN A 21 -1.34 -23.32 -6.71
C ASN A 21 -1.02 -23.79 -5.28
N LEU A 22 -1.50 -23.08 -4.26
CA LEU A 22 -1.31 -23.46 -2.87
C LEU A 22 -2.09 -24.73 -2.52
N HIS A 23 -3.32 -24.89 -3.03
CA HIS A 23 -4.12 -26.10 -2.81
C HIS A 23 -3.53 -27.36 -3.47
N GLN A 24 -2.84 -27.23 -4.60
CA GLN A 24 -2.14 -28.36 -5.24
C GLN A 24 -0.92 -28.84 -4.45
N GLN A 25 -0.34 -27.98 -3.60
CA GLN A 25 0.85 -28.31 -2.81
C GLN A 25 0.54 -28.78 -1.37
N GLN A 26 -0.71 -28.66 -0.91
CA GLN A 26 -1.07 -28.87 0.49
C GLN A 26 -2.14 -29.93 0.68
N LEU A 27 -1.73 -31.18 0.78
CA LEU A 27 -2.57 -32.27 1.32
C LEU A 27 -2.56 -32.31 2.88
N GLU A 28 -1.70 -31.56 3.60
CA GLU A 28 -1.53 -31.76 5.05
C GLU A 28 -1.49 -30.50 5.95
N ASN A 29 -1.33 -29.27 5.42
CA ASN A 29 -1.38 -28.07 6.27
C ASN A 29 -1.98 -26.87 5.51
N ALA A 30 -3.17 -26.42 5.90
CA ALA A 30 -3.78 -25.24 5.34
C ALA A 30 -2.97 -23.97 5.73
N ASN A 31 -2.10 -23.53 4.85
CA ASN A 31 -1.41 -22.27 5.02
C ASN A 31 -2.42 -21.13 4.80
N THR A 32 -2.63 -20.31 5.82
CA THR A 32 -3.58 -19.19 5.82
C THR A 32 -2.96 -17.90 5.31
N ASP A 33 -1.66 -17.94 4.98
CA ASP A 33 -0.90 -16.78 4.55
C ASP A 33 -1.43 -16.23 3.24
N GLY A 34 -1.43 -14.92 3.13
CA GLY A 34 -1.88 -14.19 1.96
C GLY A 34 -0.93 -13.05 1.62
N LEU A 35 -1.00 -12.60 0.39
CA LEU A 35 -0.25 -11.46 -0.11
C LEU A 35 -1.08 -10.18 0.06
N ASP A 36 -0.49 -9.16 0.68
CA ASP A 36 -1.04 -7.82 0.72
C ASP A 36 -0.53 -7.04 -0.50
N ILE A 37 -1.41 -6.42 -1.28
CA ILE A 37 -1.07 -5.77 -2.54
C ILE A 37 -1.83 -4.46 -2.72
N GLY A 38 -1.18 -3.47 -3.29
CA GLY A 38 -1.79 -2.26 -3.84
C GLY A 38 -1.46 -2.16 -5.32
N LEU A 39 -2.47 -2.25 -6.18
CA LEU A 39 -2.33 -2.12 -7.63
C LEU A 39 -2.87 -0.77 -8.09
N VAL A 40 -2.02 -0.02 -8.78
CA VAL A 40 -2.35 1.29 -9.34
C VAL A 40 -2.15 1.28 -10.85
N MET A 41 -3.15 1.70 -11.58
CA MET A 41 -3.10 1.92 -13.02
C MET A 41 -3.31 3.40 -13.32
N LEU A 42 -2.40 3.99 -14.11
CA LEU A 42 -2.44 5.40 -14.47
C LEU A 42 -2.89 5.57 -15.92
N ASN A 43 -3.95 6.34 -16.13
CA ASN A 43 -4.34 6.81 -17.44
C ASN A 43 -3.96 8.29 -17.58
N LYS A 44 -2.81 8.55 -18.23
CA LYS A 44 -2.29 9.90 -18.42
C LYS A 44 -3.16 10.78 -19.32
N LYS A 45 -3.87 10.18 -20.30
CA LYS A 45 -4.72 10.94 -21.22
C LYS A 45 -5.96 11.49 -20.53
N SER A 46 -6.60 10.68 -19.69
CA SER A 46 -7.81 11.08 -18.96
C SER A 46 -7.53 11.64 -17.56
N LYS A 47 -6.26 11.70 -17.13
CA LYS A 47 -5.85 12.12 -15.78
C LYS A 47 -6.58 11.33 -14.69
N LYS A 48 -6.68 10.01 -14.88
CA LYS A 48 -7.35 9.11 -13.94
C LYS A 48 -6.39 8.04 -13.38
N ILE A 49 -6.60 7.72 -12.12
CA ILE A 49 -5.99 6.60 -11.42
C ILE A 49 -7.09 5.57 -11.19
N GLU A 50 -6.83 4.32 -11.55
CA GLU A 50 -7.60 3.18 -11.07
C GLU A 50 -6.77 2.45 -10.03
N TYR A 51 -7.36 2.21 -8.87
CA TYR A 51 -6.67 1.57 -7.73
C TYR A 51 -7.52 0.43 -7.18
N THR A 52 -6.84 -0.67 -6.85
CA THR A 52 -7.38 -1.78 -6.07
C THR A 52 -6.36 -2.20 -5.03
N GLY A 53 -6.78 -2.27 -3.76
CA GLY A 53 -5.91 -2.66 -2.66
C GLY A 53 -6.46 -3.84 -1.88
N ALA A 54 -5.62 -4.85 -1.67
CA ALA A 54 -5.79 -5.91 -0.69
C ALA A 54 -4.94 -5.54 0.52
N LYS A 55 -5.54 -5.00 1.57
CA LYS A 55 -4.96 -4.45 2.82
C LYS A 55 -3.99 -3.25 2.68
N ILE A 56 -3.36 -3.01 1.54
CA ILE A 56 -2.47 -1.87 1.29
C ILE A 56 -3.29 -0.65 0.87
N PRO A 57 -3.49 0.39 1.70
CA PRO A 57 -4.20 1.60 1.30
C PRO A 57 -3.36 2.45 0.35
N LEU A 58 -4.03 3.25 -0.49
CA LEU A 58 -3.40 4.30 -1.27
C LEU A 58 -3.50 5.63 -0.51
N TYR A 59 -2.39 6.31 -0.35
CA TYR A 59 -2.35 7.68 0.17
C TYR A 59 -2.24 8.64 -1.01
N PHE A 60 -3.16 9.57 -1.11
CA PHE A 60 -3.23 10.55 -2.19
C PHE A 60 -3.03 11.96 -1.64
N TYR A 61 -1.92 12.60 -2.05
CA TYR A 61 -1.61 13.98 -1.68
C TYR A 61 -2.13 14.93 -2.74
N LYS A 62 -3.07 15.75 -2.33
CA LYS A 62 -3.71 16.80 -3.13
C LYS A 62 -4.01 18.02 -2.23
N ASN A 63 -3.78 19.23 -2.72
CA ASN A 63 -4.11 20.48 -2.00
C ASN A 63 -3.53 20.52 -0.57
N ASN A 64 -2.26 20.13 -0.40
CA ASN A 64 -1.56 20.06 0.89
C ASN A 64 -2.19 19.12 1.93
N LYS A 65 -3.00 18.17 1.50
CA LYS A 65 -3.65 17.17 2.36
C LYS A 65 -3.42 15.76 1.85
N ILE A 66 -3.39 14.81 2.79
CA ILE A 66 -3.41 13.37 2.48
C ILE A 66 -4.84 12.84 2.63
N GLU A 67 -5.38 12.37 1.53
CA GLU A 67 -6.55 11.51 1.51
C GLU A 67 -6.12 10.04 1.56
N VAL A 68 -6.83 9.23 2.35
CA VAL A 68 -6.57 7.80 2.47
C VAL A 68 -7.66 7.03 1.74
N ILE A 69 -7.30 6.42 0.62
CA ILE A 69 -8.18 5.53 -0.14
C ILE A 69 -8.05 4.14 0.48
N LYS A 70 -9.09 3.71 1.18
CA LYS A 70 -9.07 2.45 1.93
C LYS A 70 -8.95 1.25 1.00
N ALA A 71 -8.13 0.29 1.38
CA ALA A 71 -8.07 -1.03 0.75
C ALA A 71 -9.21 -1.93 1.24
N ASP A 72 -9.44 -3.02 0.50
CA ASP A 72 -10.26 -4.13 0.98
C ASP A 72 -9.54 -4.90 2.09
N ARG A 73 -10.30 -5.57 2.96
CA ARG A 73 -9.75 -6.20 4.17
C ARG A 73 -9.12 -7.56 3.93
N SER A 74 -9.34 -8.15 2.77
CA SER A 74 -8.88 -9.49 2.41
C SER A 74 -7.49 -9.43 1.81
N SER A 75 -6.59 -10.37 2.18
CA SER A 75 -5.35 -10.63 1.48
C SER A 75 -5.59 -11.53 0.26
N VAL A 76 -4.78 -11.36 -0.76
CA VAL A 76 -4.76 -12.20 -1.96
C VAL A 76 -4.19 -13.58 -1.60
N GLY A 77 -4.79 -14.66 -2.08
CA GLY A 77 -4.33 -16.04 -1.84
C GLY A 77 -4.77 -16.65 -0.49
N SER A 78 -5.13 -15.83 0.52
CA SER A 78 -5.57 -16.34 1.82
C SER A 78 -6.86 -17.15 1.70
N THR A 79 -6.95 -18.27 2.41
CA THR A 79 -8.13 -19.15 2.45
C THR A 79 -9.11 -18.84 3.58
N GLN A 80 -8.78 -17.87 4.44
CA GLN A 80 -9.61 -17.51 5.61
C GLN A 80 -10.99 -16.96 5.24
N GLN A 81 -11.14 -16.37 4.05
CA GLN A 81 -12.40 -15.79 3.59
C GLN A 81 -12.81 -16.43 2.26
N LYS A 82 -14.05 -16.93 2.22
CA LYS A 82 -14.72 -17.33 0.98
C LYS A 82 -15.35 -16.09 0.32
N ASN A 83 -15.36 -16.06 -1.03
CA ASN A 83 -15.98 -14.98 -1.82
C ASN A 83 -15.41 -13.58 -1.53
N LYS A 84 -14.08 -13.45 -1.59
CA LYS A 84 -13.42 -12.15 -1.49
C LYS A 84 -13.85 -11.24 -2.64
N LEU A 85 -14.11 -9.99 -2.31
CA LEU A 85 -14.36 -8.93 -3.28
C LEU A 85 -13.20 -7.94 -3.24
N PHE A 86 -12.58 -7.70 -4.40
CA PHE A 86 -11.60 -6.64 -4.58
C PHE A 86 -12.24 -5.52 -5.38
N THR A 87 -12.23 -4.31 -4.82
CA THR A 87 -13.00 -3.18 -5.33
C THR A 87 -12.09 -2.21 -6.08
N LYS A 88 -12.41 -1.93 -7.34
CA LYS A 88 -11.79 -0.85 -8.09
C LYS A 88 -12.28 0.51 -7.59
N LYS A 89 -11.36 1.46 -7.44
CA LYS A 89 -11.62 2.85 -7.11
C LYS A 89 -11.00 3.74 -8.17
N GLU A 90 -11.76 4.71 -8.64
CA GLU A 90 -11.31 5.69 -9.63
C GLU A 90 -11.09 7.04 -8.95
N ILE A 91 -9.98 7.69 -9.26
CA ILE A 91 -9.56 8.97 -8.68
C ILE A 91 -9.09 9.85 -9.83
N GLU A 92 -9.63 11.05 -9.92
CA GLU A 92 -9.11 12.07 -10.84
C GLU A 92 -7.93 12.79 -10.19
N TYR A 93 -6.89 13.06 -10.99
CA TYR A 93 -5.70 13.73 -10.51
C TYR A 93 -5.33 14.93 -11.39
N GLU A 94 -4.55 15.81 -10.81
CA GLU A 94 -3.92 16.96 -11.46
C GLU A 94 -2.39 16.81 -11.41
N ASP A 95 -1.69 17.49 -12.32
CA ASP A 95 -0.24 17.54 -12.32
C ASP A 95 0.27 18.07 -10.98
N GLY A 96 1.28 17.41 -10.44
CA GLY A 96 1.83 17.74 -9.13
C GLY A 96 1.18 17.00 -7.96
N ASN A 97 0.05 16.33 -8.12
CA ASN A 97 -0.45 15.42 -7.09
C ASN A 97 0.54 14.26 -6.89
N ILE A 98 0.52 13.64 -5.71
CA ILE A 98 1.43 12.54 -5.38
C ILE A 98 0.61 11.39 -4.81
N ILE A 99 0.95 10.18 -5.22
CA ILE A 99 0.44 8.96 -4.61
C ILE A 99 1.55 8.26 -3.82
N TYR A 100 1.14 7.60 -2.68
CA TYR A 100 2.05 6.74 -1.94
C TYR A 100 1.40 5.39 -1.68
N LEU A 101 2.21 4.35 -1.78
CA LEU A 101 1.92 3.00 -1.30
C LEU A 101 3.00 2.62 -0.28
N SER A 102 2.63 1.88 0.75
CA SER A 102 3.57 1.47 1.79
C SER A 102 3.19 0.11 2.35
N SER A 103 4.22 -0.71 2.66
CA SER A 103 4.06 -1.83 3.59
C SER A 103 3.69 -1.29 4.98
N ASP A 104 3.30 -2.16 5.89
CA ASP A 104 2.96 -1.78 7.26
C ASP A 104 4.19 -1.62 8.17
N GLY A 105 5.38 -2.09 7.75
CA GLY A 105 6.59 -2.05 8.54
C GLY A 105 6.96 -0.66 9.07
N TYR A 106 6.76 0.40 8.29
CA TYR A 106 7.03 1.76 8.74
C TYR A 106 6.15 2.17 9.93
N GLN A 107 4.85 1.94 9.79
CA GLN A 107 3.87 2.35 10.81
C GLN A 107 3.87 1.44 12.04
N ASP A 108 4.35 0.21 11.88
CA ASP A 108 4.42 -0.79 12.94
C ASP A 108 5.79 -0.82 13.66
N GLN A 109 6.76 -0.03 13.19
CA GLN A 109 8.06 0.10 13.84
C GLN A 109 7.93 0.63 15.27
N PHE A 110 8.49 -0.09 16.22
CA PHE A 110 8.62 0.36 17.60
C PHE A 110 9.76 1.35 17.77
N GLY A 111 9.55 2.36 18.61
CA GLY A 111 10.55 3.38 18.89
C GLY A 111 10.01 4.55 19.69
N GLY A 112 10.74 5.66 19.63
CA GLY A 112 10.45 6.88 20.35
C GLY A 112 10.63 6.74 21.86
N PRO A 113 10.39 7.82 22.66
CA PRO A 113 10.71 7.83 24.10
C PRO A 113 9.95 6.79 24.92
N LYS A 114 8.82 6.30 24.42
CA LYS A 114 7.93 5.34 25.13
C LYS A 114 7.96 3.95 24.50
N ASN A 115 8.85 3.70 23.56
CA ASN A 115 8.95 2.45 22.79
C ASN A 115 7.58 1.93 22.30
N LYS A 116 6.87 2.77 21.53
CA LYS A 116 5.55 2.44 20.97
C LYS A 116 5.66 2.32 19.45
N LYS A 117 4.64 1.71 18.81
CA LYS A 117 4.52 1.73 17.35
C LYS A 117 4.42 3.17 16.82
N PHE A 118 5.00 3.44 15.64
CA PHE A 118 4.90 4.74 14.96
C PHE A 118 3.45 5.13 14.69
N MET A 119 2.63 4.19 14.31
CA MET A 119 1.19 4.28 14.07
C MET A 119 0.81 4.92 12.73
N LYS A 120 -0.28 4.42 12.14
CA LYS A 120 -0.87 4.91 10.87
C LYS A 120 -1.14 6.42 10.85
N ARG A 121 -1.55 6.97 11.99
CA ARG A 121 -1.82 8.41 12.12
C ARG A 121 -0.56 9.25 11.93
N ASN A 122 0.54 8.85 12.58
CA ASN A 122 1.80 9.58 12.46
C ASN A 122 2.39 9.44 11.05
N PHE A 123 2.32 8.25 10.45
CA PHE A 123 2.74 8.04 9.07
C PHE A 123 1.97 8.95 8.09
N ARG A 124 0.65 9.00 8.20
CA ARG A 124 -0.17 9.91 7.39
C ARG A 124 0.22 11.38 7.58
N ASN A 125 0.43 11.81 8.82
CA ASN A 125 0.85 13.19 9.10
C ASN A 125 2.24 13.48 8.52
N LEU A 126 3.16 12.53 8.57
CA LEU A 126 4.49 12.63 7.97
C LEU A 126 4.37 12.77 6.44
N LEU A 127 3.62 11.90 5.75
CA LEU A 127 3.37 12.02 4.32
C LEU A 127 2.78 13.38 3.95
N GLN A 128 1.85 13.89 4.75
CA GLN A 128 1.28 15.22 4.54
C GLN A 128 2.32 16.34 4.69
N SER A 129 3.22 16.24 5.66
CA SER A 129 4.25 17.27 5.90
C SER A 129 5.31 17.29 4.78
N VAL A 130 5.70 16.11 4.27
CA VAL A 130 6.71 16.00 3.22
C VAL A 130 6.15 16.22 1.81
N GLY A 131 4.84 16.06 1.59
CA GLY A 131 4.23 16.12 0.25
C GLY A 131 4.47 17.42 -0.53
N LYS A 132 4.79 18.53 0.15
CA LYS A 132 5.17 19.81 -0.46
C LYS A 132 6.63 19.88 -0.94
N LEU A 133 7.47 18.94 -0.52
CA LEU A 133 8.89 18.87 -0.86
C LEU A 133 9.06 18.18 -2.23
N ASN A 134 10.25 18.30 -2.83
CA ASN A 134 10.57 17.47 -3.99
C ASN A 134 10.75 16.00 -3.58
N ILE A 135 10.68 15.07 -4.54
CA ILE A 135 10.69 13.62 -4.26
C ILE A 135 11.95 13.15 -3.53
N THR A 136 13.11 13.72 -3.87
CA THR A 136 14.37 13.38 -3.20
C THR A 136 14.39 13.85 -1.75
N GLU A 137 13.91 15.04 -1.49
CA GLU A 137 13.77 15.57 -0.12
C GLU A 137 12.76 14.76 0.69
N GLN A 138 11.67 14.34 0.06
CA GLN A 138 10.68 13.46 0.72
C GLN A 138 11.31 12.15 1.16
N GLN A 139 12.06 11.48 0.28
CA GLN A 139 12.76 10.24 0.59
C GLN A 139 13.67 10.43 1.80
N HIS A 140 14.53 11.45 1.77
CA HIS A 140 15.46 11.74 2.86
C HIS A 140 14.73 11.99 4.19
N GLN A 141 13.67 12.80 4.17
CA GLN A 141 12.92 13.12 5.37
C GLN A 141 12.16 11.90 5.95
N LEU A 142 11.65 11.02 5.08
CA LEU A 142 11.04 9.77 5.50
C LEU A 142 12.06 8.84 6.16
N GLU A 143 13.24 8.71 5.56
CA GLU A 143 14.32 7.87 6.08
C GLU A 143 14.86 8.40 7.41
N GLU A 144 15.16 9.70 7.51
CA GLU A 144 15.62 10.33 8.76
C GLU A 144 14.61 10.17 9.88
N THR A 145 13.31 10.43 9.60
CA THR A 145 12.26 10.29 10.59
C THR A 145 12.15 8.85 11.09
N PHE A 146 12.28 7.88 10.18
CA PHE A 146 12.28 6.46 10.54
C PHE A 146 13.46 6.10 11.44
N ILE A 147 14.68 6.50 11.07
CA ILE A 147 15.91 6.24 11.85
C ILE A 147 15.82 6.87 13.24
N GLN A 148 15.38 8.12 13.32
CA GLN A 148 15.21 8.83 14.60
C GLN A 148 14.14 8.17 15.47
N TRP A 149 13.01 7.75 14.88
CA TRP A 149 11.96 7.06 15.61
C TRP A 149 12.42 5.70 16.13
N ARG A 150 13.01 4.90 15.26
CA ARG A 150 13.51 3.56 15.62
C ARG A 150 14.57 3.63 16.73
N GLY A 151 15.48 4.59 16.67
CA GLY A 151 16.59 4.72 17.59
C GLY A 151 17.39 3.43 17.66
N ARG A 152 17.50 2.83 18.87
CA ARG A 152 18.20 1.57 19.11
C ARG A 152 17.30 0.33 19.01
N SER A 153 16.02 0.49 18.77
CA SER A 153 15.10 -0.65 18.63
C SER A 153 15.41 -1.44 17.35
N PRO A 154 15.28 -2.77 17.34
CA PRO A 154 15.44 -3.56 16.12
C PRO A 154 14.34 -3.17 15.11
N GLN A 155 14.62 -3.31 13.83
CA GLN A 155 13.60 -3.25 12.81
C GLN A 155 12.70 -4.48 12.94
N THR A 156 11.38 -4.25 12.96
CA THR A 156 10.39 -5.31 13.25
C THR A 156 9.86 -5.98 11.99
N ASP A 157 9.92 -5.30 10.84
CA ASP A 157 9.39 -5.78 9.57
C ASP A 157 10.08 -5.10 8.39
N ASP A 158 9.84 -5.61 7.18
CA ASP A 158 10.33 -5.03 5.93
C ASP A 158 9.59 -3.72 5.61
N ILE A 159 10.36 -2.70 5.22
CA ILE A 159 9.84 -1.36 4.99
C ILE A 159 9.97 -1.00 3.53
N LEU A 160 8.83 -0.76 2.91
CA LEU A 160 8.74 -0.22 1.57
C LEU A 160 7.82 1.00 1.58
N VAL A 161 8.28 2.12 1.05
CA VAL A 161 7.46 3.30 0.75
C VAL A 161 7.72 3.71 -0.69
N ILE A 162 6.71 3.71 -1.51
CA ILE A 162 6.77 4.16 -2.90
C ILE A 162 6.02 5.48 -3.00
N GLY A 163 6.69 6.54 -3.43
CA GLY A 163 6.08 7.84 -3.75
C GLY A 163 6.18 8.11 -5.26
N PHE A 164 5.08 8.50 -5.88
CA PHE A 164 5.03 8.81 -7.31
C PHE A 164 4.32 10.14 -7.55
N LYS A 165 5.05 11.11 -8.11
CA LYS A 165 4.49 12.41 -8.52
C LYS A 165 3.84 12.29 -9.89
N LEU A 166 2.59 12.70 -9.97
CA LEU A 166 1.76 12.63 -11.16
C LEU A 166 2.01 13.82 -12.09
N SER A 167 2.01 13.55 -13.40
CA SER A 167 2.27 14.52 -14.47
C SER A 167 1.45 14.17 -15.72
#